data_aaedd487b8b1a3f7254b6fc1cf91dc35
#
_entry.id   aaedd487b8b1a3f7254b6fc1cf91dc35
#
_cell.length_a   1.000
_cell.length_b   1.000
_cell.length_c   1.000
_cell.angle_alpha   90.00
_cell.angle_beta   90.00
_cell.angle_gamma   90.00
#
_symmetry.space_group_name_H-M   'P 1'
#
loop_
_entity.id
_entity.type
_entity.pdbx_description
1 polymer ?
#
loop_
_entity_poly.entity_id
_entity_poly.type
_entity_poly.pdbx_seq_one_letter_code
_entity_poly.pdbx_strand_id
1 'polypeptide(L)'
;MISNQILQDTVTGIKSITRVELCVMDTEGKILATTMRGMEEYEDEVVKFSESAADSQVIRGFQFFKVYDENELEYVILAKGDAEDVYMIGKMATFQIQNLLVAYKERFDKDNFIKNLLLDNLLLVDIYNRAKKLHIETDVKRIVFIIETKTEKDTNALETVRTLFSSKTKDFITAVDEKNIILVKEIKPSETYEDMRKTAKVIVDMLNTEAMSSVNVAYGTIVNEIKEVSRSYKEAKLALDVGKIFYSDRKIIAYSNLGIGRLIYQLPLPLCKMFIKEIFDGKSPDEFDEETLTTINKFFENSLNVSETSRQLYIHRNTLVYRLDKLQKSTGLDLRVFEDAITFNIALMVVKYMKYMESLEY
;
A
#
# COMPACT_ATOMS: atom_id res chain seq x y z
N MET A 1 22.10 -1.43 -2.39
CA MET A 1 22.91 -0.24 -2.02
C MET A 1 22.27 0.52 -0.87
N ILE A 2 23.06 1.00 0.07
CA ILE A 2 22.64 1.92 1.14
C ILE A 2 22.42 3.30 0.50
N SER A 3 21.43 4.09 0.98
CA SER A 3 21.28 5.47 0.47
C SER A 3 22.45 6.35 0.91
N ASN A 4 22.88 7.29 0.03
CA ASN A 4 23.97 8.22 0.33
C ASN A 4 23.71 9.03 1.60
N GLN A 5 22.44 9.36 1.91
CA GLN A 5 22.06 10.08 3.12
C GLN A 5 22.42 9.29 4.39
N ILE A 6 22.16 7.99 4.42
CA ILE A 6 22.45 7.14 5.58
C ILE A 6 23.96 6.93 5.74
N LEU A 7 24.68 6.77 4.63
CA LEU A 7 26.15 6.76 4.67
C LEU A 7 26.69 8.09 5.24
N GLN A 8 26.12 9.23 4.78
CA GLN A 8 26.50 10.55 5.25
C GLN A 8 26.22 10.75 6.75
N ASP A 9 25.03 10.35 7.21
CA ASP A 9 24.67 10.42 8.64
C ASP A 9 25.59 9.55 9.48
N THR A 10 25.97 8.36 8.97
CA THR A 10 26.88 7.43 9.64
C THR A 10 28.29 8.02 9.79
N VAL A 11 28.88 8.51 8.70
CA VAL A 11 30.25 9.08 8.79
C VAL A 11 30.26 10.38 9.61
N THR A 12 29.21 11.19 9.52
CA THR A 12 29.07 12.41 10.34
C THR A 12 28.95 12.07 11.83
N GLY A 13 28.16 11.03 12.16
CA GLY A 13 28.01 10.53 13.53
C GLY A 13 29.33 10.03 14.11
N ILE A 14 30.08 9.21 13.34
CA ILE A 14 31.39 8.71 13.78
C ILE A 14 32.37 9.86 14.00
N LYS A 15 32.44 10.83 13.05
CA LYS A 15 33.26 12.02 13.19
C LYS A 15 32.94 12.81 14.45
N SER A 16 31.67 13.01 14.76
CA SER A 16 31.24 13.79 15.94
C SER A 16 31.75 13.20 17.27
N ILE A 17 31.91 11.88 17.33
CA ILE A 17 32.38 11.14 18.52
C ILE A 17 33.92 11.06 18.57
N THR A 18 34.53 10.78 17.42
CA THR A 18 35.94 10.37 17.35
C THR A 18 36.89 11.46 16.87
N ARG A 19 36.33 12.50 16.22
CA ARG A 19 37.08 13.57 15.50
C ARG A 19 37.89 13.05 14.30
N VAL A 20 37.74 11.78 13.91
CA VAL A 20 38.36 11.23 12.71
C VAL A 20 37.50 11.59 11.49
N GLU A 21 38.14 12.12 10.49
CA GLU A 21 37.51 12.42 9.20
C GLU A 21 37.34 11.14 8.38
N LEU A 22 36.19 10.99 7.75
CA LEU A 22 35.85 9.81 6.97
C LEU A 22 35.30 10.19 5.59
N CYS A 23 35.64 9.37 4.59
CA CYS A 23 35.03 9.42 3.28
C CYS A 23 34.70 7.99 2.83
N VAL A 24 33.52 7.80 2.24
CA VAL A 24 33.07 6.54 1.66
C VAL A 24 32.94 6.75 0.16
N MET A 25 33.60 5.92 -0.63
CA MET A 25 33.56 5.92 -2.08
C MET A 25 33.14 4.54 -2.60
N ASP A 26 32.59 4.50 -3.80
CA ASP A 26 32.40 3.23 -4.51
C ASP A 26 33.72 2.72 -5.11
N THR A 27 33.68 1.57 -5.77
CA THR A 27 34.87 0.94 -6.38
C THR A 27 35.40 1.71 -7.59
N GLU A 28 34.62 2.63 -8.14
CA GLU A 28 34.99 3.52 -9.26
C GLU A 28 35.58 4.85 -8.77
N GLY A 29 35.64 5.06 -7.43
CA GLY A 29 36.18 6.28 -6.83
C GLY A 29 35.15 7.41 -6.64
N LYS A 30 33.87 7.19 -6.97
CA LYS A 30 32.83 8.19 -6.78
C LYS A 30 32.50 8.36 -5.30
N ILE A 31 32.46 9.59 -4.82
CA ILE A 31 32.14 9.94 -3.45
C ILE A 31 30.65 9.67 -3.16
N LEU A 32 30.35 8.85 -2.17
CA LEU A 32 29.00 8.55 -1.69
C LEU A 32 28.66 9.33 -0.41
N ALA A 33 29.63 9.48 0.49
CA ALA A 33 29.51 10.26 1.72
C ALA A 33 30.89 10.76 2.16
N THR A 34 30.99 11.97 2.69
CA THR A 34 32.26 12.51 3.15
C THR A 34 32.09 13.56 4.23
N THR A 35 33.04 13.62 5.14
CA THR A 35 33.20 14.69 6.12
C THR A 35 34.36 15.64 5.78
N MET A 36 35.03 15.40 4.65
CA MET A 36 36.23 16.11 4.17
C MET A 36 35.97 16.83 2.86
N ARG A 37 36.82 17.79 2.51
CA ARG A 37 36.84 18.47 1.20
C ARG A 37 37.99 17.97 0.34
N GLY A 38 37.85 18.06 -0.97
CA GLY A 38 38.92 17.74 -1.92
C GLY A 38 39.20 16.23 -2.06
N MET A 39 38.20 15.41 -1.80
CA MET A 39 38.34 13.95 -1.88
C MET A 39 38.31 13.42 -3.31
N GLU A 40 37.89 14.24 -4.28
CA GLU A 40 37.89 13.95 -5.71
C GLU A 40 39.32 13.63 -6.23
N GLU A 41 40.34 14.16 -5.58
CA GLU A 41 41.76 13.93 -5.94
C GLU A 41 42.23 12.48 -5.65
N TYR A 42 41.42 11.67 -4.94
CA TYR A 42 41.75 10.29 -4.54
C TYR A 42 41.03 9.23 -5.37
N GLU A 43 40.31 9.61 -6.40
CA GLU A 43 39.54 8.68 -7.25
C GLU A 43 40.45 7.58 -7.86
N ASP A 44 41.56 7.96 -8.50
CA ASP A 44 42.53 7.04 -9.09
C ASP A 44 43.17 6.09 -8.06
N GLU A 45 43.43 6.59 -6.84
CA GLU A 45 43.99 5.79 -5.75
C GLU A 45 42.97 4.77 -5.21
N VAL A 46 41.69 5.16 -5.16
CA VAL A 46 40.61 4.25 -4.74
C VAL A 46 40.45 3.12 -5.76
N VAL A 47 40.44 3.43 -7.06
CA VAL A 47 40.37 2.42 -8.12
C VAL A 47 41.54 1.43 -8.02
N LYS A 48 42.79 1.92 -7.90
CA LYS A 48 43.99 1.07 -7.74
C LYS A 48 43.95 0.22 -6.47
N PHE A 49 43.47 0.81 -5.36
CA PHE A 49 43.34 0.09 -4.08
C PHE A 49 42.24 -0.98 -4.19
N SER A 50 41.14 -0.72 -4.86
CA SER A 50 40.07 -1.69 -5.07
C SER A 50 40.56 -2.98 -5.74
N GLU A 51 41.46 -2.86 -6.70
CA GLU A 51 42.08 -3.99 -7.42
C GLU A 51 43.21 -4.68 -6.63
N SER A 52 43.72 -4.05 -5.59
CA SER A 52 44.85 -4.61 -4.78
C SER A 52 44.39 -5.79 -3.92
N ALA A 53 45.32 -6.64 -3.51
CA ALA A 53 45.05 -7.76 -2.58
C ALA A 53 44.95 -7.31 -1.10
N ALA A 54 45.25 -6.06 -0.78
CA ALA A 54 45.28 -5.56 0.58
C ALA A 54 43.87 -5.16 1.06
N ASP A 55 43.46 -5.57 2.26
CA ASP A 55 42.21 -5.15 2.90
C ASP A 55 42.28 -3.76 3.51
N SER A 56 43.50 -3.29 3.82
CA SER A 56 43.75 -1.93 4.29
C SER A 56 45.15 -1.48 3.91
N GLN A 57 45.32 -0.20 3.63
CA GLN A 57 46.59 0.39 3.22
C GLN A 57 46.64 1.88 3.58
N VAL A 58 47.86 2.40 3.85
CA VAL A 58 48.09 3.85 3.97
C VAL A 58 48.51 4.41 2.62
N ILE A 59 47.74 5.38 2.10
CA ILE A 59 48.02 6.05 0.83
C ILE A 59 47.93 7.57 1.07
N ARG A 60 49.00 8.30 0.77
CA ARG A 60 49.08 9.78 0.91
C ARG A 60 48.58 10.29 2.27
N GLY A 61 48.87 9.53 3.36
CA GLY A 61 48.49 9.91 4.73
C GLY A 61 47.04 9.59 5.12
N PHE A 62 46.29 8.92 4.27
CA PHE A 62 44.99 8.34 4.61
C PHE A 62 45.09 6.85 4.83
N GLN A 63 44.28 6.36 5.75
CA GLN A 63 44.04 4.93 5.92
C GLN A 63 42.88 4.50 5.03
N PHE A 64 43.12 3.59 4.09
CA PHE A 64 42.12 3.01 3.20
C PHE A 64 41.67 1.66 3.72
N PHE A 65 40.38 1.38 3.64
CA PHE A 65 39.77 0.12 4.08
C PHE A 65 38.73 -0.35 3.04
N LYS A 66 38.71 -1.65 2.78
CA LYS A 66 37.71 -2.31 1.95
C LYS A 66 36.49 -2.72 2.77
N VAL A 67 35.31 -2.50 2.21
CA VAL A 67 34.02 -2.96 2.74
C VAL A 67 33.42 -3.93 1.76
N TYR A 68 33.19 -5.16 2.20
CA TYR A 68 32.66 -6.23 1.38
C TYR A 68 31.18 -6.51 1.69
N ASP A 69 30.39 -6.82 0.65
CA ASP A 69 29.12 -7.52 0.76
C ASP A 69 29.36 -8.99 0.39
N GLU A 70 29.34 -9.87 1.37
CA GLU A 70 29.80 -11.26 1.23
C GLU A 70 31.24 -11.33 0.67
N ASN A 71 31.39 -11.60 -0.65
CA ASN A 71 32.68 -11.69 -1.34
C ASN A 71 32.90 -10.58 -2.38
N GLU A 72 31.94 -9.66 -2.56
CA GLU A 72 32.05 -8.56 -3.51
C GLU A 72 32.45 -7.26 -2.78
N LEU A 73 33.44 -6.56 -3.35
CA LEU A 73 33.86 -5.25 -2.82
C LEU A 73 32.80 -4.21 -3.21
N GLU A 74 32.18 -3.58 -2.21
CA GLU A 74 31.12 -2.59 -2.42
C GLU A 74 31.63 -1.16 -2.22
N TYR A 75 32.40 -0.92 -1.15
CA TYR A 75 32.88 0.43 -0.82
C TYR A 75 34.34 0.42 -0.39
N VAL A 76 34.97 1.60 -0.53
CA VAL A 76 36.27 1.94 0.07
C VAL A 76 36.05 3.08 1.05
N ILE A 77 36.56 2.92 2.27
CA ILE A 77 36.54 3.95 3.31
C ILE A 77 37.93 4.55 3.43
N LEU A 78 38.03 5.88 3.39
CA LEU A 78 39.23 6.64 3.68
C LEU A 78 39.05 7.30 5.03
N ALA A 79 40.05 7.12 5.93
CA ALA A 79 40.08 7.73 7.26
C ALA A 79 41.32 8.59 7.43
N LYS A 80 41.16 9.78 8.05
CA LYS A 80 42.24 10.71 8.38
C LYS A 80 42.01 11.38 9.72
N GLY A 81 43.06 11.56 10.50
CA GLY A 81 42.99 12.29 11.76
C GLY A 81 44.37 12.33 12.42
N ASP A 82 44.48 13.15 13.48
CA ASP A 82 45.71 13.31 14.28
C ASP A 82 45.79 12.30 15.44
N ALA A 83 44.78 11.44 15.60
CA ALA A 83 44.72 10.46 16.66
C ALA A 83 45.52 9.21 16.29
N GLU A 84 46.24 8.64 17.26
CA GLU A 84 46.94 7.33 17.12
C GLU A 84 45.98 6.21 16.73
N ASP A 85 44.69 6.39 16.98
CA ASP A 85 43.64 5.39 16.83
C ASP A 85 42.90 5.46 15.45
N VAL A 86 43.37 6.24 14.46
CA VAL A 86 42.71 6.39 13.14
C VAL A 86 42.45 5.03 12.47
N TYR A 87 43.41 4.11 12.58
CA TYR A 87 43.26 2.75 12.06
C TYR A 87 42.12 1.99 12.74
N MET A 88 42.02 2.04 14.07
CA MET A 88 40.94 1.38 14.82
C MET A 88 39.58 1.97 14.49
N ILE A 89 39.48 3.29 14.40
CA ILE A 89 38.26 4.00 14.08
C ILE A 89 37.83 3.69 12.62
N GLY A 90 38.77 3.65 11.67
CA GLY A 90 38.51 3.22 10.30
C GLY A 90 37.98 1.77 10.23
N LYS A 91 38.55 0.85 11.01
CA LYS A 91 38.06 -0.53 11.12
C LYS A 91 36.65 -0.59 11.74
N MET A 92 36.36 0.21 12.76
CA MET A 92 35.03 0.31 13.35
C MET A 92 34.03 0.86 12.35
N ALA A 93 34.38 1.91 11.56
CA ALA A 93 33.56 2.44 10.51
C ALA A 93 33.27 1.37 9.42
N THR A 94 34.29 0.60 9.02
CA THR A 94 34.16 -0.53 8.09
C THR A 94 33.15 -1.55 8.61
N PHE A 95 33.29 -1.99 9.84
CA PHE A 95 32.38 -2.95 10.48
C PHE A 95 30.96 -2.40 10.57
N GLN A 96 30.80 -1.13 10.94
CA GLN A 96 29.49 -0.49 11.04
C GLN A 96 28.79 -0.42 9.66
N ILE A 97 29.52 0.01 8.61
CA ILE A 97 28.96 0.11 7.26
C ILE A 97 28.66 -1.29 6.70
N GLN A 98 29.49 -2.28 7.00
CA GLN A 98 29.22 -3.68 6.61
C GLN A 98 27.95 -4.23 7.28
N ASN A 99 27.73 -3.95 8.56
CA ASN A 99 26.46 -4.31 9.23
C ASN A 99 25.25 -3.60 8.63
N LEU A 100 25.41 -2.34 8.24
CA LEU A 100 24.36 -1.62 7.54
C LEU A 100 24.04 -2.25 6.18
N LEU A 101 25.06 -2.66 5.39
CA LEU A 101 24.86 -3.38 4.12
C LEU A 101 24.00 -4.64 4.32
N VAL A 102 24.38 -5.48 5.27
CA VAL A 102 23.64 -6.72 5.59
C VAL A 102 22.20 -6.41 5.97
N ALA A 103 21.97 -5.43 6.85
CA ALA A 103 20.63 -5.05 7.28
C ALA A 103 19.77 -4.50 6.14
N TYR A 104 20.36 -3.69 5.25
CA TYR A 104 19.66 -3.17 4.07
C TYR A 104 19.32 -4.25 3.05
N LYS A 105 20.25 -5.17 2.80
CA LYS A 105 20.03 -6.32 1.92
C LYS A 105 18.88 -7.20 2.43
N GLU A 106 18.91 -7.54 3.72
CA GLU A 106 17.84 -8.33 4.35
C GLU A 106 16.47 -7.63 4.25
N ARG A 107 16.43 -6.32 4.49
CA ARG A 107 15.19 -5.54 4.36
C ARG A 107 14.69 -5.50 2.92
N PHE A 108 15.58 -5.32 1.94
CA PHE A 108 15.24 -5.32 0.53
C PHE A 108 14.74 -6.69 0.06
N ASP A 109 15.37 -7.77 0.52
CA ASP A 109 14.95 -9.14 0.21
C ASP A 109 13.57 -9.46 0.81
N LYS A 110 13.28 -9.01 2.04
CA LYS A 110 11.95 -9.13 2.65
C LYS A 110 10.89 -8.34 1.89
N ASP A 111 11.18 -7.09 1.52
CA ASP A 111 10.24 -6.26 0.75
C ASP A 111 9.94 -6.88 -0.62
N ASN A 112 10.96 -7.33 -1.35
CA ASN A 112 10.81 -8.02 -2.62
C ASN A 112 10.04 -9.34 -2.49
N PHE A 113 10.30 -10.11 -1.44
CA PHE A 113 9.57 -11.35 -1.17
C PHE A 113 8.08 -11.05 -0.97
N ILE A 114 7.74 -10.08 -0.13
CA ILE A 114 6.35 -9.70 0.16
C ILE A 114 5.67 -9.15 -1.09
N LYS A 115 6.32 -8.30 -1.89
CA LYS A 115 5.75 -7.81 -3.16
C LYS A 115 5.41 -8.93 -4.13
N ASN A 116 6.35 -9.86 -4.33
CA ASN A 116 6.12 -11.00 -5.22
C ASN A 116 5.04 -11.95 -4.67
N LEU A 117 4.95 -12.12 -3.36
CA LEU A 117 3.90 -12.89 -2.71
C LEU A 117 2.52 -12.26 -2.92
N LEU A 118 2.38 -10.95 -2.72
CA LEU A 118 1.13 -10.21 -2.95
C LEU A 118 0.65 -10.32 -4.39
N LEU A 119 1.59 -10.23 -5.34
CA LEU A 119 1.30 -10.29 -6.78
C LEU A 119 1.12 -11.72 -7.32
N ASP A 120 1.23 -12.75 -6.47
CA ASP A 120 1.10 -14.17 -6.83
C ASP A 120 2.17 -14.65 -7.84
N ASN A 121 3.37 -14.05 -7.76
CA ASN A 121 4.49 -14.31 -8.67
C ASN A 121 5.44 -15.41 -8.17
N LEU A 122 5.09 -16.12 -7.09
CA LEU A 122 5.95 -17.16 -6.49
C LEU A 122 5.30 -18.53 -6.56
N LEU A 123 6.11 -19.54 -6.85
CA LEU A 123 5.68 -20.92 -6.69
C LEU A 123 5.59 -21.29 -5.20
N LEU A 124 4.71 -22.23 -4.86
CA LEU A 124 4.49 -22.64 -3.48
C LEU A 124 5.79 -23.05 -2.76
N VAL A 125 6.66 -23.79 -3.44
CA VAL A 125 7.96 -24.20 -2.89
C VAL A 125 8.86 -23.01 -2.59
N ASP A 126 8.86 -22.00 -3.46
CA ASP A 126 9.66 -20.79 -3.30
C ASP A 126 9.15 -19.93 -2.13
N ILE A 127 7.82 -19.89 -1.92
CA ILE A 127 7.22 -19.17 -0.78
C ILE A 127 7.79 -19.70 0.53
N TYR A 128 7.76 -21.02 0.76
CA TYR A 128 8.24 -21.61 2.01
C TYR A 128 9.76 -21.53 2.16
N ASN A 129 10.53 -21.76 1.09
CA ASN A 129 11.97 -21.69 1.12
C ASN A 129 12.47 -20.27 1.42
N ARG A 130 11.91 -19.26 0.74
CA ARG A 130 12.28 -17.85 0.98
C ARG A 130 11.81 -17.37 2.34
N ALA A 131 10.59 -17.71 2.77
CA ALA A 131 10.10 -17.38 4.11
C ALA A 131 11.04 -17.92 5.20
N LYS A 132 11.50 -19.18 5.08
CA LYS A 132 12.47 -19.78 6.00
C LYS A 132 13.81 -19.04 5.99
N LYS A 133 14.35 -18.71 4.80
CA LYS A 133 15.62 -17.96 4.66
C LYS A 133 15.52 -16.57 5.29
N LEU A 134 14.38 -15.91 5.15
CA LEU A 134 14.12 -14.56 5.65
C LEU A 134 13.59 -14.52 7.08
N HIS A 135 13.53 -15.66 7.76
CA HIS A 135 13.00 -15.81 9.12
C HIS A 135 11.57 -15.27 9.29
N ILE A 136 10.73 -15.53 8.27
CA ILE A 136 9.30 -15.15 8.26
C ILE A 136 8.48 -16.37 8.67
N GLU A 137 7.66 -16.23 9.72
CA GLU A 137 6.76 -17.29 10.17
C GLU A 137 5.68 -17.58 9.12
N THR A 138 5.45 -18.87 8.82
CA THR A 138 4.52 -19.30 7.75
C THR A 138 3.11 -19.54 8.25
N ASP A 139 2.96 -20.02 9.48
CA ASP A 139 1.70 -20.52 10.05
C ASP A 139 1.11 -19.53 11.09
N VAL A 140 1.11 -18.25 10.73
CA VAL A 140 0.51 -17.19 11.53
C VAL A 140 -0.58 -16.47 10.75
N LYS A 141 -1.61 -16.05 11.46
CA LYS A 141 -2.73 -15.33 10.87
C LYS A 141 -2.29 -13.95 10.39
N ARG A 142 -2.70 -13.59 9.17
CA ARG A 142 -2.43 -12.28 8.58
C ARG A 142 -3.67 -11.73 7.89
N ILE A 143 -3.68 -10.42 7.72
CA ILE A 143 -4.66 -9.69 6.91
C ILE A 143 -3.93 -8.62 6.10
N VAL A 144 -4.44 -8.33 4.92
CA VAL A 144 -3.89 -7.28 4.06
C VAL A 144 -4.81 -6.06 4.06
N PHE A 145 -4.21 -4.89 4.33
CA PHE A 145 -4.83 -3.58 4.13
C PHE A 145 -4.20 -2.91 2.93
N ILE A 146 -5.03 -2.27 2.11
CA ILE A 146 -4.62 -1.35 1.07
C ILE A 146 -5.03 0.06 1.49
N ILE A 147 -4.08 0.96 1.51
CA ILE A 147 -4.24 2.35 1.88
C ILE A 147 -3.98 3.15 0.62
N GLU A 148 -5.05 3.65 0.00
CA GLU A 148 -4.96 4.47 -1.21
C GLU A 148 -4.82 5.94 -0.85
N THR A 149 -3.74 6.56 -1.31
CA THR A 149 -3.50 8.01 -1.18
C THR A 149 -4.01 8.76 -2.41
N LYS A 150 -4.36 10.04 -2.24
CA LYS A 150 -4.80 10.88 -3.37
C LYS A 150 -3.63 11.35 -4.23
N THR A 151 -2.48 11.56 -3.63
CA THR A 151 -1.24 11.99 -4.28
C THR A 151 -0.35 10.80 -4.58
N GLU A 152 0.29 10.82 -5.73
CA GLU A 152 1.27 9.82 -6.10
C GLU A 152 2.53 9.97 -5.24
N LYS A 153 3.12 8.84 -4.83
CA LYS A 153 4.36 8.78 -4.02
C LYS A 153 4.29 9.63 -2.74
N ASP A 154 3.19 9.55 -2.02
CA ASP A 154 3.03 10.23 -0.73
C ASP A 154 4.00 9.63 0.31
N THR A 155 5.22 10.17 0.34
CA THR A 155 6.29 9.70 1.24
C THR A 155 5.92 9.94 2.71
N ASN A 156 5.18 11.02 3.02
CA ASN A 156 4.75 11.32 4.38
C ASN A 156 3.73 10.29 4.86
N ALA A 157 2.76 9.92 4.02
CA ALA A 157 1.80 8.86 4.34
C ALA A 157 2.49 7.51 4.57
N LEU A 158 3.45 7.15 3.70
CA LEU A 158 4.21 5.89 3.86
C LEU A 158 5.02 5.89 5.16
N GLU A 159 5.68 6.99 5.51
CA GLU A 159 6.46 7.10 6.74
C GLU A 159 5.59 7.08 7.99
N THR A 160 4.43 7.74 7.95
CA THR A 160 3.45 7.69 9.04
C THR A 160 2.96 6.26 9.28
N VAL A 161 2.60 5.52 8.21
CA VAL A 161 2.20 4.10 8.33
C VAL A 161 3.34 3.25 8.89
N ARG A 162 4.58 3.47 8.44
CA ARG A 162 5.76 2.77 8.99
C ARG A 162 5.95 3.05 10.47
N THR A 163 5.81 4.29 10.90
CA THR A 163 5.93 4.67 12.31
C THR A 163 4.86 3.99 13.18
N LEU A 164 3.63 3.88 12.69
CA LEU A 164 2.53 3.23 13.39
C LEU A 164 2.75 1.71 13.60
N PHE A 165 3.36 1.04 12.62
CA PHE A 165 3.41 -0.42 12.58
C PHE A 165 4.82 -1.05 12.63
N SER A 166 5.93 -0.29 12.46
CA SER A 166 7.26 -0.86 12.24
C SER A 166 8.09 -1.15 13.49
N SER A 167 7.79 -0.57 14.64
CA SER A 167 8.75 -0.58 15.76
C SER A 167 8.64 -1.79 16.72
N LYS A 168 7.55 -2.56 16.67
CA LYS A 168 7.33 -3.72 17.58
C LYS A 168 6.52 -4.85 16.97
N THR A 169 6.18 -4.79 15.69
CA THR A 169 5.28 -5.75 15.03
C THR A 169 6.02 -6.52 13.95
N LYS A 170 5.56 -7.75 13.69
CA LYS A 170 6.01 -8.57 12.55
C LYS A 170 5.24 -8.21 11.27
N ASP A 171 4.78 -6.96 11.18
CA ASP A 171 4.00 -6.45 10.05
C ASP A 171 4.93 -6.07 8.89
N PHE A 172 4.45 -6.20 7.66
CA PHE A 172 5.18 -5.76 6.48
C PHE A 172 4.45 -4.58 5.85
N ILE A 173 5.22 -3.54 5.53
CA ILE A 173 4.72 -2.34 4.86
C ILE A 173 5.49 -2.16 3.57
N THR A 174 4.78 -2.20 2.45
CA THR A 174 5.35 -2.06 1.11
C THR A 174 4.44 -1.20 0.24
N ALA A 175 4.91 -0.85 -0.95
CA ALA A 175 4.10 -0.22 -2.00
C ALA A 175 4.22 -1.07 -3.26
N VAL A 176 3.09 -1.41 -3.86
CA VAL A 176 3.04 -2.17 -5.12
C VAL A 176 2.95 -1.22 -6.32
N ASP A 177 2.35 -0.06 -6.11
CA ASP A 177 2.25 1.02 -7.08
C ASP A 177 2.44 2.40 -6.40
N GLU A 178 2.27 3.47 -7.17
CA GLU A 178 2.56 4.83 -6.71
C GLU A 178 1.49 5.42 -5.77
N LYS A 179 0.29 4.82 -5.70
CA LYS A 179 -0.86 5.34 -4.93
C LYS A 179 -1.22 4.47 -3.74
N ASN A 180 -0.76 3.20 -3.73
CA ASN A 180 -1.21 2.22 -2.75
C ASN A 180 -0.09 1.81 -1.80
N ILE A 181 -0.27 2.10 -0.52
CA ILE A 181 0.53 1.56 0.56
C ILE A 181 -0.14 0.28 1.03
N ILE A 182 0.62 -0.79 1.12
CA ILE A 182 0.15 -2.11 1.52
C ILE A 182 0.69 -2.43 2.91
N LEU A 183 -0.21 -2.74 3.84
CA LEU A 183 0.12 -3.27 5.16
C LEU A 183 -0.31 -4.73 5.22
N VAL A 184 0.65 -5.63 5.39
CA VAL A 184 0.40 -7.04 5.73
C VAL A 184 0.56 -7.17 7.22
N LYS A 185 -0.57 -7.18 7.94
CA LYS A 185 -0.59 -7.19 9.41
C LYS A 185 -0.65 -8.62 9.94
N GLU A 186 0.21 -8.96 10.89
CA GLU A 186 0.10 -10.16 11.70
C GLU A 186 -1.03 -10.01 12.73
N ILE A 187 -1.86 -11.04 12.88
CA ILE A 187 -3.03 -11.04 13.75
C ILE A 187 -2.71 -11.84 15.02
N LYS A 188 -2.83 -11.21 16.17
CA LYS A 188 -2.70 -11.90 17.46
C LYS A 188 -3.90 -12.82 17.70
N PRO A 189 -3.74 -13.91 18.46
CA PRO A 189 -4.84 -14.85 18.73
C PRO A 189 -6.10 -14.22 19.35
N SER A 190 -5.95 -13.10 20.06
CA SER A 190 -7.06 -12.36 20.68
C SER A 190 -7.72 -11.34 19.77
N GLU A 191 -7.15 -11.04 18.61
CA GLU A 191 -7.68 -10.02 17.70
C GLU A 191 -8.77 -10.61 16.80
N THR A 192 -9.79 -9.79 16.54
CA THR A 192 -10.99 -10.12 15.77
C THR A 192 -11.14 -9.17 14.57
N TYR A 193 -12.15 -9.39 13.73
CA TYR A 193 -12.49 -8.46 12.64
C TYR A 193 -12.87 -7.05 13.14
N GLU A 194 -13.43 -6.93 14.36
CA GLU A 194 -13.72 -5.61 14.94
C GLU A 194 -12.44 -4.84 15.25
N ASP A 195 -11.38 -5.53 15.66
CA ASP A 195 -10.07 -4.91 15.88
C ASP A 195 -9.42 -4.48 14.55
N MET A 196 -9.66 -5.23 13.47
CA MET A 196 -9.22 -4.85 12.12
C MET A 196 -9.92 -3.56 11.66
N ARG A 197 -11.21 -3.44 11.95
CA ARG A 197 -11.96 -2.19 11.69
C ARG A 197 -11.40 -1.01 12.49
N LYS A 198 -11.07 -1.21 13.77
CA LYS A 198 -10.41 -0.19 14.61
C LYS A 198 -9.04 0.18 14.03
N THR A 199 -8.25 -0.80 13.62
CA THR A 199 -6.96 -0.57 12.95
C THR A 199 -7.12 0.30 11.70
N ALA A 200 -8.09 -0.03 10.82
CA ALA A 200 -8.38 0.78 9.63
C ALA A 200 -8.76 2.23 9.99
N LYS A 201 -9.54 2.40 11.07
CA LYS A 201 -9.92 3.73 11.56
C LYS A 201 -8.71 4.52 12.04
N VAL A 202 -7.83 3.90 12.83
CA VAL A 202 -6.58 4.53 13.29
C VAL A 202 -5.73 4.98 12.10
N ILE A 203 -5.61 4.15 11.05
CA ILE A 203 -4.87 4.52 9.84
C ILE A 203 -5.47 5.77 9.19
N VAL A 204 -6.80 5.80 8.98
CA VAL A 204 -7.49 6.96 8.38
C VAL A 204 -7.31 8.21 9.23
N ASP A 205 -7.54 8.11 10.54
CA ASP A 205 -7.47 9.25 11.45
C ASP A 205 -6.05 9.83 11.51
N MET A 206 -5.02 8.98 11.63
CA MET A 206 -3.62 9.40 11.69
C MET A 206 -3.13 10.03 10.38
N LEU A 207 -3.46 9.43 9.23
CA LEU A 207 -3.06 9.99 7.94
C LEU A 207 -3.77 11.31 7.63
N ASN A 208 -5.01 11.47 8.04
CA ASN A 208 -5.71 12.74 7.90
C ASN A 208 -5.12 13.84 8.80
N THR A 209 -4.67 13.51 10.01
CA THR A 209 -4.19 14.50 10.98
C THR A 209 -2.70 14.81 10.84
N GLU A 210 -1.85 13.80 10.72
CA GLU A 210 -0.39 13.97 10.71
C GLU A 210 0.18 14.15 9.30
N ALA A 211 -0.30 13.39 8.33
CA ALA A 211 0.16 13.50 6.94
C ALA A 211 -0.68 14.47 6.09
N MET A 212 -1.78 15.04 6.64
CA MET A 212 -2.75 15.86 5.90
C MET A 212 -3.25 15.21 4.62
N SER A 213 -3.22 13.87 4.57
CA SER A 213 -3.55 13.06 3.41
C SER A 213 -4.90 12.38 3.58
N SER A 214 -5.86 12.70 2.70
CA SER A 214 -7.16 12.01 2.68
C SER A 214 -6.99 10.66 1.98
N VAL A 215 -7.23 9.58 2.72
CA VAL A 215 -7.03 8.21 2.25
C VAL A 215 -8.31 7.39 2.24
N ASN A 216 -8.34 6.37 1.39
CA ASN A 216 -9.29 5.27 1.47
C ASN A 216 -8.55 4.01 1.94
N VAL A 217 -9.15 3.27 2.87
CA VAL A 217 -8.58 2.05 3.42
C VAL A 217 -9.51 0.88 3.12
N ALA A 218 -8.99 -0.11 2.41
CA ALA A 218 -9.69 -1.36 2.17
C ALA A 218 -8.91 -2.53 2.75
N TYR A 219 -9.60 -3.60 3.21
CA TYR A 219 -8.93 -4.79 3.71
C TYR A 219 -9.66 -6.07 3.33
N GLY A 220 -8.86 -7.14 3.15
CA GLY A 220 -9.31 -8.47 2.79
C GLY A 220 -9.82 -9.28 3.98
N THR A 221 -9.79 -10.60 3.86
CA THR A 221 -10.10 -11.53 4.96
C THR A 221 -8.83 -11.97 5.68
N ILE A 222 -9.00 -12.40 6.94
CA ILE A 222 -7.93 -13.02 7.72
C ILE A 222 -7.59 -14.37 7.08
N VAL A 223 -6.31 -14.59 6.83
CA VAL A 223 -5.75 -15.83 6.28
C VAL A 223 -4.86 -16.49 7.33
N ASN A 224 -4.71 -17.82 7.26
CA ASN A 224 -4.02 -18.59 8.30
C ASN A 224 -2.55 -18.90 7.97
N GLU A 225 -2.19 -18.89 6.68
CA GLU A 225 -0.87 -19.24 6.19
C GLU A 225 -0.33 -18.18 5.25
N ILE A 226 0.99 -18.08 5.18
CA ILE A 226 1.66 -17.07 4.33
C ILE A 226 1.31 -17.20 2.85
N LYS A 227 1.12 -18.42 2.34
CA LYS A 227 0.74 -18.67 0.94
C LYS A 227 -0.60 -18.05 0.54
N GLU A 228 -1.47 -17.77 1.52
CA GLU A 228 -2.80 -17.21 1.31
C GLU A 228 -2.82 -15.67 1.34
N VAL A 229 -1.68 -15.02 1.61
CA VAL A 229 -1.59 -13.56 1.71
C VAL A 229 -1.98 -12.89 0.39
N SER A 230 -1.65 -13.49 -0.77
CA SER A 230 -2.08 -13.01 -2.08
C SER A 230 -3.61 -12.99 -2.23
N ARG A 231 -4.32 -13.96 -1.63
CA ARG A 231 -5.79 -13.97 -1.59
C ARG A 231 -6.32 -12.76 -0.83
N SER A 232 -5.83 -12.52 0.40
CA SER A 232 -6.25 -11.38 1.21
C SER A 232 -5.96 -10.04 0.50
N TYR A 233 -4.85 -9.95 -0.25
CA TYR A 233 -4.54 -8.78 -1.07
C TYR A 233 -5.53 -8.59 -2.23
N LYS A 234 -5.83 -9.65 -2.99
CA LYS A 234 -6.82 -9.61 -4.09
C LYS A 234 -8.20 -9.19 -3.58
N GLU A 235 -8.59 -9.70 -2.41
CA GLU A 235 -9.83 -9.33 -1.73
C GLU A 235 -9.84 -7.85 -1.29
N ALA A 236 -8.73 -7.36 -0.72
CA ALA A 236 -8.60 -5.96 -0.34
C ALA A 236 -8.65 -5.03 -1.56
N LYS A 237 -8.01 -5.42 -2.67
CA LYS A 237 -8.06 -4.68 -3.94
C LYS A 237 -9.47 -4.62 -4.51
N LEU A 238 -10.15 -5.76 -4.53
CA LEU A 238 -11.55 -5.81 -4.94
C LEU A 238 -12.43 -4.94 -4.03
N ALA A 239 -12.17 -4.94 -2.71
CA ALA A 239 -12.90 -4.10 -1.78
C ALA A 239 -12.69 -2.61 -2.05
N LEU A 240 -11.47 -2.21 -2.41
CA LEU A 240 -11.17 -0.83 -2.77
C LEU A 240 -11.92 -0.40 -4.04
N ASP A 241 -11.87 -1.23 -5.10
CA ASP A 241 -12.50 -0.93 -6.39
C ASP A 241 -14.04 -0.89 -6.27
N VAL A 242 -14.63 -1.92 -5.66
CA VAL A 242 -16.08 -1.98 -5.39
C VAL A 242 -16.54 -0.82 -4.51
N GLY A 243 -15.68 -0.43 -3.56
CA GLY A 243 -15.91 0.72 -2.69
C GLY A 243 -16.06 2.03 -3.45
N LYS A 244 -15.19 2.28 -4.40
CA LYS A 244 -15.24 3.48 -5.26
C LYS A 244 -16.55 3.59 -6.04
N ILE A 245 -17.08 2.46 -6.45
CA ILE A 245 -18.30 2.41 -7.27
C ILE A 245 -19.57 2.57 -6.42
N PHE A 246 -19.67 1.81 -5.33
CA PHE A 246 -20.92 1.66 -4.61
C PHE A 246 -20.96 2.33 -3.24
N TYR A 247 -19.80 2.67 -2.67
CA TYR A 247 -19.65 3.19 -1.31
C TYR A 247 -18.68 4.37 -1.25
N SER A 248 -18.78 5.29 -2.21
CA SER A 248 -17.86 6.44 -2.37
C SER A 248 -17.81 7.39 -1.15
N ASP A 249 -18.84 7.39 -0.31
CA ASP A 249 -18.92 8.12 0.95
C ASP A 249 -18.13 7.46 2.10
N ARG A 250 -17.74 6.19 1.95
CA ARG A 250 -17.04 5.41 2.97
C ARG A 250 -15.54 5.44 2.75
N LYS A 251 -14.81 5.79 3.80
CA LYS A 251 -13.35 5.78 3.81
C LYS A 251 -12.74 4.41 4.17
N ILE A 252 -13.53 3.54 4.78
CA ILE A 252 -13.09 2.21 5.24
C ILE A 252 -14.02 1.16 4.66
N ILE A 253 -13.46 0.20 3.93
CA ILE A 253 -14.20 -0.83 3.23
C ILE A 253 -13.60 -2.20 3.53
N ALA A 254 -14.40 -3.07 4.13
CA ALA A 254 -14.05 -4.47 4.35
C ALA A 254 -14.56 -5.33 3.20
N TYR A 255 -13.77 -6.29 2.72
CA TYR A 255 -14.20 -7.26 1.71
C TYR A 255 -15.48 -8.01 2.12
N SER A 256 -15.58 -8.38 3.40
CA SER A 256 -16.75 -9.06 3.96
C SER A 256 -18.06 -8.26 3.85
N ASN A 257 -17.97 -6.93 3.69
CA ASN A 257 -19.11 -6.03 3.70
C ASN A 257 -19.55 -5.57 2.30
N LEU A 258 -18.97 -6.13 1.25
CA LEU A 258 -19.28 -5.73 -0.13
C LEU A 258 -20.65 -6.20 -0.62
N GLY A 259 -21.20 -7.24 0.00
CA GLY A 259 -22.51 -7.79 -0.38
C GLY A 259 -22.58 -8.14 -1.86
N ILE A 260 -23.68 -7.72 -2.50
CA ILE A 260 -23.94 -7.97 -3.92
C ILE A 260 -22.98 -7.19 -4.84
N GLY A 261 -22.40 -6.07 -4.38
CA GLY A 261 -21.51 -5.26 -5.18
C GLY A 261 -20.33 -6.03 -5.75
N ARG A 262 -19.77 -7.00 -4.98
CA ARG A 262 -18.68 -7.86 -5.47
C ARG A 262 -19.09 -8.82 -6.60
N LEU A 263 -20.36 -9.22 -6.66
CA LEU A 263 -20.86 -10.05 -7.74
C LEU A 263 -21.04 -9.22 -9.00
N ILE A 264 -21.63 -8.03 -8.88
CA ILE A 264 -21.85 -7.13 -10.01
C ILE A 264 -20.53 -6.70 -10.63
N TYR A 265 -19.51 -6.40 -9.83
CA TYR A 265 -18.18 -6.04 -10.32
C TYR A 265 -17.51 -7.12 -11.19
N GLN A 266 -17.90 -8.38 -11.02
CA GLN A 266 -17.37 -9.50 -11.81
C GLN A 266 -18.18 -9.81 -13.06
N LEU A 267 -19.29 -9.12 -13.31
CA LEU A 267 -20.11 -9.34 -14.49
C LEU A 267 -19.42 -8.78 -15.75
N PRO A 268 -19.41 -9.55 -16.86
CA PRO A 268 -18.94 -9.03 -18.15
C PRO A 268 -19.79 -7.85 -18.61
N LEU A 269 -19.18 -6.77 -19.10
CA LEU A 269 -19.89 -5.58 -19.60
C LEU A 269 -20.97 -5.89 -20.68
N PRO A 270 -20.74 -6.82 -21.64
CA PRO A 270 -21.78 -7.20 -22.57
C PRO A 270 -23.04 -7.76 -21.91
N LEU A 271 -22.89 -8.55 -20.84
CA LEU A 271 -24.01 -9.07 -20.05
C LEU A 271 -24.74 -7.94 -19.32
N CYS A 272 -24.00 -6.99 -18.76
CA CYS A 272 -24.58 -5.81 -18.13
C CYS A 272 -25.43 -4.98 -19.11
N LYS A 273 -24.89 -4.72 -20.31
CA LYS A 273 -25.60 -3.98 -21.38
C LYS A 273 -26.88 -4.69 -21.82
N MET A 274 -26.80 -6.01 -21.98
CA MET A 274 -27.97 -6.83 -22.34
C MET A 274 -29.06 -6.74 -21.25
N PHE A 275 -28.70 -6.94 -19.99
CA PHE A 275 -29.61 -6.87 -18.85
C PHE A 275 -30.31 -5.51 -18.74
N ILE A 276 -29.55 -4.41 -18.86
CA ILE A 276 -30.12 -3.05 -18.78
C ILE A 276 -31.10 -2.81 -19.94
N LYS A 277 -30.77 -3.27 -21.15
CA LYS A 277 -31.66 -3.16 -22.31
C LYS A 277 -32.97 -3.93 -22.11
N GLU A 278 -32.94 -5.13 -21.54
CA GLU A 278 -34.13 -5.95 -21.27
C GLU A 278 -35.01 -5.30 -20.20
N ILE A 279 -34.40 -4.78 -19.11
CA ILE A 279 -35.16 -4.21 -17.98
C ILE A 279 -35.82 -2.88 -18.34
N PHE A 280 -35.16 -2.03 -19.13
CA PHE A 280 -35.60 -0.65 -19.38
C PHE A 280 -36.08 -0.42 -20.86
N ASP A 281 -36.26 -1.47 -21.63
CA ASP A 281 -36.72 -1.39 -23.05
C ASP A 281 -35.91 -0.36 -23.86
N GLY A 282 -34.58 -0.36 -23.66
CA GLY A 282 -33.68 0.54 -24.36
C GLY A 282 -33.55 1.95 -23.78
N LYS A 283 -34.31 2.30 -22.74
CA LYS A 283 -34.11 3.52 -21.95
C LYS A 283 -33.02 3.29 -20.92
N SER A 284 -32.26 4.35 -20.60
CA SER A 284 -31.23 4.25 -19.53
C SER A 284 -31.77 4.80 -18.21
N PRO A 285 -31.47 4.19 -17.07
CA PRO A 285 -31.70 4.81 -15.76
C PRO A 285 -30.98 6.17 -15.58
N ASP A 286 -30.04 6.50 -16.46
CA ASP A 286 -29.37 7.80 -16.52
C ASP A 286 -30.26 8.94 -16.97
N GLU A 287 -31.38 8.63 -17.58
CA GLU A 287 -32.38 9.61 -18.01
C GLU A 287 -33.29 10.06 -16.86
N PHE A 288 -33.20 9.44 -15.68
CA PHE A 288 -33.95 9.89 -14.52
C PHE A 288 -33.36 11.19 -13.98
N ASP A 289 -34.23 12.15 -13.69
CA ASP A 289 -33.85 13.38 -13.02
C ASP A 289 -33.37 13.12 -11.60
N GLU A 290 -32.63 14.08 -11.04
CA GLU A 290 -32.05 13.99 -9.69
C GLU A 290 -33.13 13.78 -8.62
N GLU A 291 -34.32 14.35 -8.81
CA GLU A 291 -35.45 14.19 -7.89
C GLU A 291 -35.94 12.74 -7.85
N THR A 292 -36.06 12.11 -9.03
CA THR A 292 -36.43 10.70 -9.17
C THR A 292 -35.40 9.78 -8.53
N LEU A 293 -34.10 9.98 -8.82
CA LEU A 293 -33.02 9.19 -8.23
C LEU A 293 -33.00 9.34 -6.71
N THR A 294 -33.17 10.54 -6.19
CA THR A 294 -33.24 10.80 -4.73
C THR A 294 -34.44 10.07 -4.12
N THR A 295 -35.59 10.08 -4.78
CA THR A 295 -36.79 9.39 -4.33
C THR A 295 -36.56 7.87 -4.27
N ILE A 296 -35.95 7.28 -5.30
CA ILE A 296 -35.64 5.86 -5.38
C ILE A 296 -34.66 5.45 -4.25
N ASN A 297 -33.56 6.17 -4.13
CA ASN A 297 -32.55 5.89 -3.10
C ASN A 297 -33.14 5.94 -1.70
N LYS A 298 -33.91 7.00 -1.38
CA LYS A 298 -34.59 7.12 -0.09
C LYS A 298 -35.63 6.03 0.16
N PHE A 299 -36.31 5.57 -0.90
CA PHE A 299 -37.28 4.48 -0.78
C PHE A 299 -36.60 3.15 -0.45
N PHE A 300 -35.43 2.86 -1.06
CA PHE A 300 -34.62 1.69 -0.71
C PHE A 300 -34.00 1.80 0.69
N GLU A 301 -33.44 2.96 1.05
CA GLU A 301 -32.88 3.22 2.40
C GLU A 301 -33.90 2.96 3.51
N ASN A 302 -35.18 3.28 3.26
CA ASN A 302 -36.27 3.07 4.19
C ASN A 302 -37.00 1.72 4.01
N SER A 303 -36.33 0.74 3.42
CA SER A 303 -36.85 -0.64 3.26
C SER A 303 -38.23 -0.67 2.61
N LEU A 304 -38.45 0.12 1.56
CA LEU A 304 -39.66 0.26 0.80
C LEU A 304 -40.86 0.79 1.62
N ASN A 305 -40.63 1.52 2.69
CA ASN A 305 -41.64 2.10 3.55
C ASN A 305 -42.09 3.46 3.02
N VAL A 306 -43.29 3.52 2.39
CA VAL A 306 -43.87 4.74 1.81
C VAL A 306 -43.99 5.87 2.84
N SER A 307 -44.46 5.56 4.05
CA SER A 307 -44.75 6.61 5.06
C SER A 307 -43.44 7.21 5.61
N GLU A 308 -42.43 6.39 5.89
CA GLU A 308 -41.14 6.84 6.36
C GLU A 308 -40.37 7.60 5.27
N THR A 309 -40.43 7.12 4.02
CA THR A 309 -39.79 7.80 2.89
C THR A 309 -40.40 9.17 2.63
N SER A 310 -41.73 9.29 2.62
CA SER A 310 -42.40 10.58 2.43
C SER A 310 -42.02 11.58 3.52
N ARG A 311 -41.89 11.12 4.79
CA ARG A 311 -41.45 11.94 5.92
C ARG A 311 -40.03 12.46 5.75
N GLN A 312 -39.13 11.57 5.35
CA GLN A 312 -37.70 11.93 5.15
C GLN A 312 -37.46 12.83 3.93
N LEU A 313 -38.29 12.70 2.90
CA LEU A 313 -38.26 13.56 1.71
C LEU A 313 -39.03 14.89 1.91
N TYR A 314 -39.67 15.08 3.06
CA TYR A 314 -40.52 16.25 3.36
C TYR A 314 -41.63 16.47 2.33
N ILE A 315 -42.21 15.36 1.79
CA ILE A 315 -43.31 15.42 0.83
C ILE A 315 -44.57 14.69 1.35
N HIS A 316 -45.74 15.04 0.80
CA HIS A 316 -46.96 14.31 1.15
C HIS A 316 -46.88 12.88 0.61
N ARG A 317 -47.49 11.92 1.35
CA ARG A 317 -47.52 10.51 0.97
C ARG A 317 -48.06 10.29 -0.46
N ASN A 318 -49.13 11.02 -0.85
CA ASN A 318 -49.72 10.91 -2.18
C ASN A 318 -48.73 11.36 -3.27
N THR A 319 -47.89 12.37 -3.01
CA THR A 319 -46.84 12.81 -3.93
C THR A 319 -45.81 11.71 -4.14
N LEU A 320 -45.39 10.99 -3.08
CA LEU A 320 -44.49 9.86 -3.22
C LEU A 320 -45.13 8.73 -4.04
N VAL A 321 -46.39 8.37 -3.74
CA VAL A 321 -47.12 7.35 -4.50
C VAL A 321 -47.20 7.74 -5.98
N TYR A 322 -47.54 8.98 -6.29
CA TYR A 322 -47.57 9.48 -7.67
C TYR A 322 -46.20 9.33 -8.38
N ARG A 323 -45.10 9.62 -7.69
CA ARG A 323 -43.76 9.44 -8.25
C ARG A 323 -43.45 7.97 -8.53
N LEU A 324 -43.81 7.07 -7.59
CA LEU A 324 -43.65 5.62 -7.80
C LEU A 324 -44.52 5.10 -8.95
N ASP A 325 -45.78 5.58 -9.10
CA ASP A 325 -46.64 5.22 -10.22
C ASP A 325 -46.09 5.73 -11.56
N LYS A 326 -45.50 6.93 -11.58
CA LYS A 326 -44.85 7.48 -12.77
C LYS A 326 -43.64 6.61 -13.16
N LEU A 327 -42.87 6.17 -12.18
CA LEU A 327 -41.71 5.29 -12.37
C LEU A 327 -42.15 3.92 -12.92
N GLN A 328 -43.16 3.32 -12.34
CA GLN A 328 -43.77 2.07 -12.84
C GLN A 328 -44.23 2.19 -14.30
N LYS A 329 -44.87 3.30 -14.65
CA LYS A 329 -45.32 3.53 -16.05
C LYS A 329 -44.15 3.66 -17.02
N SER A 330 -43.01 4.21 -16.59
CA SER A 330 -41.86 4.42 -17.46
C SER A 330 -40.96 3.19 -17.57
N THR A 331 -40.92 2.32 -16.54
CA THR A 331 -39.99 1.18 -16.48
C THR A 331 -40.68 -0.19 -16.53
N GLY A 332 -42.00 -0.23 -16.28
CA GLY A 332 -42.73 -1.50 -16.11
C GLY A 332 -42.60 -2.12 -14.72
N LEU A 333 -41.69 -1.61 -13.85
CA LEU A 333 -41.38 -2.16 -12.53
C LEU A 333 -42.06 -1.36 -11.40
N ASP A 334 -42.82 -2.03 -10.55
CA ASP A 334 -43.43 -1.45 -9.34
C ASP A 334 -42.53 -1.62 -8.16
N LEU A 335 -41.84 -0.58 -7.72
CA LEU A 335 -40.90 -0.63 -6.58
C LEU A 335 -41.57 -1.00 -5.24
N ARG A 336 -42.90 -1.05 -5.18
CA ARG A 336 -43.64 -1.54 -4.00
C ARG A 336 -43.73 -3.07 -3.97
N VAL A 337 -43.47 -3.72 -5.10
CA VAL A 337 -43.36 -5.18 -5.24
C VAL A 337 -41.92 -5.57 -5.02
N PHE A 338 -41.68 -6.49 -4.08
CA PHE A 338 -40.33 -6.84 -3.62
C PHE A 338 -39.42 -7.34 -4.76
N GLU A 339 -39.93 -8.17 -5.66
CA GLU A 339 -39.15 -8.74 -6.77
C GLU A 339 -38.75 -7.64 -7.79
N ASP A 340 -39.70 -6.73 -8.11
CA ASP A 340 -39.45 -5.60 -9.00
C ASP A 340 -38.45 -4.63 -8.37
N ALA A 341 -38.58 -4.38 -7.07
CA ALA A 341 -37.66 -3.54 -6.31
C ALA A 341 -36.22 -4.09 -6.29
N ILE A 342 -36.05 -5.38 -6.10
CA ILE A 342 -34.73 -6.04 -6.19
C ILE A 342 -34.15 -5.90 -7.59
N THR A 343 -34.93 -6.22 -8.61
CA THR A 343 -34.54 -6.12 -10.02
C THR A 343 -34.08 -4.70 -10.38
N PHE A 344 -34.85 -3.72 -9.95
CA PHE A 344 -34.55 -2.31 -10.17
C PHE A 344 -33.27 -1.87 -9.44
N ASN A 345 -33.09 -2.30 -8.18
CA ASN A 345 -31.89 -1.97 -7.39
C ASN A 345 -30.62 -2.57 -8.01
N ILE A 346 -30.70 -3.83 -8.46
CA ILE A 346 -29.58 -4.49 -9.18
C ILE A 346 -29.28 -3.72 -10.47
N ALA A 347 -30.31 -3.31 -11.23
CA ALA A 347 -30.13 -2.55 -12.47
C ALA A 347 -29.43 -1.19 -12.22
N LEU A 348 -29.78 -0.47 -11.16
CA LEU A 348 -29.09 0.76 -10.77
C LEU A 348 -27.62 0.52 -10.42
N MET A 349 -27.32 -0.57 -9.70
CA MET A 349 -25.95 -0.94 -9.40
C MET A 349 -25.15 -1.32 -10.65
N VAL A 350 -25.77 -2.07 -11.59
CA VAL A 350 -25.14 -2.41 -12.87
C VAL A 350 -24.82 -1.16 -13.68
N VAL A 351 -25.72 -0.17 -13.72
CA VAL A 351 -25.47 1.11 -14.40
C VAL A 351 -24.32 1.88 -13.77
N LYS A 352 -24.25 1.96 -12.42
CA LYS A 352 -23.11 2.58 -11.73
C LYS A 352 -21.79 1.89 -12.08
N TYR A 353 -21.80 0.56 -12.13
CA TYR A 353 -20.62 -0.22 -12.51
C TYR A 353 -20.20 0.05 -13.97
N MET A 354 -21.14 0.04 -14.91
CA MET A 354 -20.86 0.31 -16.32
C MET A 354 -20.24 1.70 -16.52
N LYS A 355 -20.80 2.73 -15.89
CA LYS A 355 -20.25 4.11 -15.92
C LYS A 355 -18.84 4.19 -15.39
N TYR A 356 -18.57 3.51 -14.28
CA TYR A 356 -17.24 3.46 -13.71
C TYR A 356 -16.24 2.81 -14.68
N MET A 357 -16.61 1.69 -15.29
CA MET A 357 -15.74 1.01 -16.25
C MET A 357 -15.48 1.86 -17.50
N GLU A 358 -16.50 2.56 -18.02
CA GLU A 358 -16.36 3.51 -19.13
C GLU A 358 -15.41 4.68 -18.77
N SER A 359 -15.43 5.13 -17.51
CA SER A 359 -14.53 6.20 -17.04
C SER A 359 -13.06 5.78 -16.93
N LEU A 360 -12.76 4.48 -16.92
CA LEU A 360 -11.39 3.96 -16.87
C LEU A 360 -10.79 3.75 -18.28
N GLU A 361 -11.61 3.72 -19.33
CA GLU A 361 -11.17 3.55 -20.72
C GLU A 361 -10.72 4.87 -21.37
N TYR A 362 -10.94 6.01 -20.72
CA TYR A 362 -10.49 7.35 -21.10
C TYR A 362 -9.41 7.89 -20.16
#